data_aab476574ae6a4124139b791ed4ecc20
#
_entry.id   aab476574ae6a4124139b791ed4ecc20
#
_cell.length_a   1.000
_cell.length_b   1.000
_cell.length_c   1.000
_cell.angle_alpha   90.00
_cell.angle_beta   90.00
_cell.angle_gamma   90.00
#
_symmetry.space_group_name_H-M   'P 1'
#
loop_
_entity.id
_entity.type
_entity.pdbx_description
1 polymer ?
#
loop_
_entity_poly.entity_id
_entity_poly.type
_entity_poly.pdbx_seq_one_letter_code
_entity_poly.pdbx_strand_id
1 'polypeptide(L)'
;MHHPFFGFLPYRKAGSMITSTANKQVKHIIQLQKKARLRREENVFIAEGPRMVIETPKEMLEEIYVAESFEDTWDGPVDEIVSDAVMKAMSDTQTPQGVLAVVKRPSYDLEDILARRPAHLLLVEGIQDPGNLGTMFRTGEGAGVTGVIMHKTTVDLFHPKTVRSTMGSLYRVPFYVAEDWEKDLHRISEAGISLYAAHLQGKQMYDMFDYRADCGFLIGNEGNGLTDATAAMADAYLRIPMEGSVESLNAAMAAGILMYEVNRQRRQK
;
A
#
# COMPACT_ATOMS: atom_id res chain seq x y z
N MET A 1 -16.61 -22.47 4.21
CA MET A 1 -15.69 -22.27 5.34
C MET A 1 -16.10 -20.98 6.01
N HIS A 2 -16.75 -21.04 7.16
CA HIS A 2 -17.09 -19.86 7.95
C HIS A 2 -15.81 -19.32 8.59
N HIS A 3 -15.38 -18.14 8.22
CA HIS A 3 -14.39 -17.40 8.97
C HIS A 3 -15.06 -16.80 10.21
N PRO A 4 -14.57 -17.07 11.43
CA PRO A 4 -15.06 -16.46 12.65
C PRO A 4 -14.44 -15.08 12.83
N PHE A 5 -14.92 -14.06 12.13
CA PHE A 5 -14.28 -12.77 12.13
C PHE A 5 -15.16 -11.60 12.55
N PHE A 6 -16.17 -11.75 13.37
CA PHE A 6 -16.74 -10.56 14.04
C PHE A 6 -17.42 -10.94 15.36
N GLY A 7 -16.71 -10.67 16.47
CA GLY A 7 -17.35 -10.40 17.75
C GLY A 7 -17.92 -8.97 17.79
N PHE A 8 -18.61 -8.54 16.72
CA PHE A 8 -19.39 -7.31 16.72
C PHE A 8 -20.84 -7.65 17.02
N LEU A 9 -21.40 -6.99 18.04
CA LEU A 9 -22.85 -6.78 18.06
C LEU A 9 -23.14 -5.87 16.84
N PRO A 10 -24.10 -6.23 15.98
CA PRO A 10 -24.47 -5.38 14.86
C PRO A 10 -24.99 -4.05 15.40
N TYR A 11 -24.14 -3.02 15.35
CA TYR A 11 -24.57 -1.67 15.62
C TYR A 11 -25.23 -1.15 14.35
N ARG A 12 -26.56 -1.13 14.34
CA ARG A 12 -27.36 -0.47 13.30
C ARG A 12 -27.77 0.91 13.80
N LYS A 13 -27.30 1.93 13.15
CA LYS A 13 -27.90 3.26 13.29
C LYS A 13 -29.24 3.22 12.55
N ALA A 14 -30.35 3.35 13.27
CA ALA A 14 -31.69 3.40 12.67
C ALA A 14 -31.85 4.75 11.94
N GLY A 15 -31.42 4.83 10.71
CA GLY A 15 -31.58 5.96 9.79
C GLY A 15 -32.40 5.56 8.57
N SER A 16 -33.00 6.55 7.88
CA SER A 16 -33.62 6.30 6.57
C SER A 16 -32.52 6.07 5.53
N MET A 17 -32.71 5.05 4.68
CA MET A 17 -31.81 4.75 3.56
C MET A 17 -31.51 5.99 2.71
N ILE A 18 -30.25 6.19 2.37
CA ILE A 18 -29.83 7.28 1.49
C ILE A 18 -30.08 6.85 0.03
N THR A 19 -31.01 7.52 -0.64
CA THR A 19 -31.39 7.21 -2.03
C THR A 19 -30.97 8.29 -3.03
N SER A 20 -30.43 9.44 -2.55
CA SER A 20 -30.09 10.57 -3.41
C SER A 20 -28.58 10.78 -3.49
N THR A 21 -28.04 10.81 -4.69
CA THR A 21 -26.64 11.24 -4.95
C THR A 21 -26.38 12.72 -4.65
N ALA A 22 -27.44 13.52 -4.43
CA ALA A 22 -27.33 14.91 -3.98
C ALA A 22 -27.09 15.04 -2.47
N ASN A 23 -27.20 13.96 -1.69
CA ASN A 23 -26.90 13.94 -0.27
C ASN A 23 -25.46 14.44 0.00
N LYS A 24 -25.27 15.18 1.08
CA LYS A 24 -23.97 15.79 1.43
C LYS A 24 -22.90 14.74 1.71
N GLN A 25 -23.23 13.67 2.45
CA GLN A 25 -22.32 12.57 2.76
C GLN A 25 -21.86 11.87 1.48
N VAL A 26 -22.80 11.56 0.57
CA VAL A 26 -22.51 10.94 -0.73
C VAL A 26 -21.54 11.80 -1.56
N LYS A 27 -21.82 13.11 -1.66
CA LYS A 27 -20.91 14.04 -2.34
C LYS A 27 -19.53 14.10 -1.71
N HIS A 28 -19.46 14.01 -0.39
CA HIS A 28 -18.19 13.98 0.34
C HIS A 28 -17.38 12.72 -0.01
N ILE A 29 -18.01 11.54 0.05
CA ILE A 29 -17.35 10.27 -0.33
C ILE A 29 -16.82 10.34 -1.76
N ILE A 30 -17.64 10.84 -2.71
CA ILE A 30 -17.20 11.01 -4.11
C ILE A 30 -15.98 11.93 -4.21
N GLN A 31 -15.89 12.95 -3.36
CA GLN A 31 -14.72 13.84 -3.35
C GLN A 31 -13.50 13.17 -2.74
N LEU A 32 -13.65 12.39 -1.67
CA LEU A 32 -12.57 11.60 -1.06
C LEU A 32 -12.00 10.57 -2.05
N GLN A 33 -12.84 9.92 -2.87
CA GLN A 33 -12.38 9.05 -3.96
C GLN A 33 -11.46 9.80 -4.95
N LYS A 34 -11.83 11.02 -5.32
CA LYS A 34 -11.18 11.75 -6.43
C LYS A 34 -10.01 12.65 -6.00
N LYS A 35 -10.01 13.17 -4.75
CA LYS A 35 -9.11 14.26 -4.33
C LYS A 35 -8.12 13.80 -3.25
N ALA A 36 -6.88 13.52 -3.65
CA ALA A 36 -5.80 13.20 -2.72
C ALA A 36 -5.57 14.29 -1.64
N ARG A 37 -5.74 15.58 -2.03
CA ARG A 37 -5.63 16.70 -1.10
C ARG A 37 -6.66 16.60 0.03
N LEU A 38 -7.92 16.31 -0.28
CA LEU A 38 -9.00 16.19 0.71
C LEU A 38 -8.71 15.03 1.67
N ARG A 39 -8.28 13.87 1.14
CA ARG A 39 -7.86 12.73 1.98
C ARG A 39 -6.74 13.07 2.95
N ARG A 40 -5.79 13.93 2.54
CA ARG A 40 -4.71 14.41 3.42
C ARG A 40 -5.20 15.38 4.47
N GLU A 41 -6.02 16.36 4.08
CA GLU A 41 -6.54 17.40 4.98
C GLU A 41 -7.43 16.80 6.09
N GLU A 42 -8.23 15.80 5.75
CA GLU A 42 -9.12 15.12 6.71
C GLU A 42 -8.47 13.89 7.38
N ASN A 43 -7.28 13.52 6.95
CA ASN A 43 -6.53 12.36 7.43
C ASN A 43 -7.31 11.02 7.30
N VAL A 44 -8.06 10.85 6.20
CA VAL A 44 -8.86 9.66 5.91
C VAL A 44 -8.62 9.15 4.48
N PHE A 45 -9.09 7.94 4.22
CA PHE A 45 -9.18 7.36 2.88
C PHE A 45 -10.40 6.45 2.77
N ILE A 46 -10.68 5.96 1.55
CA ILE A 46 -11.80 5.07 1.29
C ILE A 46 -11.29 3.63 1.13
N ALA A 47 -11.85 2.73 1.94
CA ALA A 47 -11.74 1.29 1.77
C ALA A 47 -13.01 0.77 1.10
N GLU A 48 -12.87 0.15 -0.08
CA GLU A 48 -13.99 -0.40 -0.85
C GLU A 48 -13.88 -1.91 -0.96
N GLY A 49 -15.00 -2.55 -0.71
CA GLY A 49 -15.18 -4.01 -0.78
C GLY A 49 -15.08 -4.72 0.57
N PRO A 50 -15.80 -5.86 0.72
CA PRO A 50 -15.91 -6.58 1.98
C PRO A 50 -14.56 -6.91 2.61
N ARG A 51 -13.63 -7.41 1.80
CA ARG A 51 -12.31 -7.80 2.28
C ARG A 51 -11.54 -6.61 2.85
N MET A 52 -11.53 -5.47 2.16
CA MET A 52 -10.80 -4.28 2.63
C MET A 52 -11.40 -3.73 3.93
N VAL A 53 -12.72 -3.71 4.04
CA VAL A 53 -13.41 -3.23 5.24
C VAL A 53 -13.21 -4.19 6.43
N ILE A 54 -13.26 -5.52 6.19
CA ILE A 54 -13.01 -6.54 7.21
C ILE A 54 -11.58 -6.48 7.75
N GLU A 55 -10.59 -6.25 6.88
CA GLU A 55 -9.18 -6.16 7.24
C GLU A 55 -8.83 -4.84 7.96
N THR A 56 -9.72 -3.86 7.94
CA THR A 56 -9.50 -2.56 8.60
C THR A 56 -9.53 -2.71 10.12
N PRO A 57 -8.49 -2.26 10.85
CA PRO A 57 -8.54 -2.19 12.31
C PRO A 57 -9.74 -1.35 12.78
N LYS A 58 -10.44 -1.84 13.81
CA LYS A 58 -11.70 -1.25 14.28
C LYS A 58 -11.59 0.22 14.67
N GLU A 59 -10.50 0.57 15.31
CA GLU A 59 -10.18 1.92 15.76
C GLU A 59 -9.91 2.92 14.62
N MET A 60 -9.73 2.41 13.41
CA MET A 60 -9.52 3.22 12.21
C MET A 60 -10.82 3.42 11.41
N LEU A 61 -11.87 2.66 11.66
CA LEU A 61 -13.16 2.80 10.99
C LEU A 61 -13.89 4.05 11.49
N GLU A 62 -14.30 4.94 10.57
CA GLU A 62 -15.06 6.16 10.86
C GLU A 62 -16.53 6.01 10.48
N GLU A 63 -16.83 5.62 9.25
CA GLU A 63 -18.18 5.45 8.71
C GLU A 63 -18.22 4.28 7.74
N ILE A 64 -19.30 3.51 7.78
CA ILE A 64 -19.50 2.34 6.91
C ILE A 64 -20.83 2.46 6.18
N TYR A 65 -20.75 2.39 4.87
CA TYR A 65 -21.88 2.43 3.95
C TYR A 65 -22.10 1.07 3.31
N VAL A 66 -23.31 0.57 3.37
CA VAL A 66 -23.69 -0.73 2.79
C VAL A 66 -24.81 -0.53 1.76
N ALA A 67 -24.67 -1.18 0.62
CA ALA A 67 -25.69 -1.17 -0.42
C ALA A 67 -26.92 -1.97 0.02
N GLU A 68 -28.13 -1.53 -0.33
CA GLU A 68 -29.38 -2.22 -0.03
C GLU A 68 -29.38 -3.69 -0.49
N SER A 69 -28.83 -3.96 -1.69
CA SER A 69 -28.73 -5.32 -2.23
C SER A 69 -27.70 -6.20 -1.53
N PHE A 70 -26.82 -5.62 -0.72
CA PHE A 70 -25.74 -6.34 -0.02
C PHE A 70 -26.01 -6.48 1.49
N GLU A 71 -27.01 -5.78 2.01
CA GLU A 71 -27.32 -5.68 3.45
C GLU A 71 -27.50 -7.05 4.12
N ASP A 72 -28.27 -7.96 3.51
CA ASP A 72 -28.54 -9.29 4.07
C ASP A 72 -27.33 -10.24 4.08
N THR A 73 -26.29 -9.91 3.32
CA THR A 73 -25.07 -10.73 3.23
C THR A 73 -23.89 -10.14 3.99
N TRP A 74 -24.07 -8.96 4.59
CA TRP A 74 -23.04 -8.26 5.33
C TRP A 74 -23.19 -8.44 6.84
N ASP A 75 -22.22 -9.13 7.47
CA ASP A 75 -22.21 -9.41 8.91
C ASP A 75 -21.45 -8.35 9.73
N GLY A 76 -20.92 -7.31 9.10
CA GLY A 76 -20.15 -6.24 9.74
C GLY A 76 -21.00 -5.10 10.26
N PRO A 77 -20.37 -4.09 10.90
CA PRO A 77 -21.06 -2.87 11.34
C PRO A 77 -21.59 -2.08 10.14
N VAL A 78 -22.68 -1.32 10.38
CA VAL A 78 -23.36 -0.49 9.37
C VAL A 78 -23.73 0.84 10.02
N ASP A 79 -23.24 1.94 9.46
CA ASP A 79 -23.67 3.28 9.85
C ASP A 79 -24.80 3.76 8.95
N GLU A 80 -24.69 3.55 7.63
CA GLU A 80 -25.66 4.02 6.65
C GLU A 80 -25.97 2.95 5.60
N ILE A 81 -27.25 2.74 5.31
CA ILE A 81 -27.71 1.98 4.15
C ILE A 81 -27.91 2.94 2.99
N VAL A 82 -27.41 2.56 1.83
CA VAL A 82 -27.53 3.37 0.60
C VAL A 82 -28.18 2.52 -0.51
N SER A 83 -28.92 3.18 -1.40
CA SER A 83 -29.40 2.47 -2.60
C SER A 83 -28.26 2.04 -3.49
N ASP A 84 -28.47 1.00 -4.31
CA ASP A 84 -27.44 0.52 -5.26
C ASP A 84 -26.97 1.60 -6.23
N ALA A 85 -27.87 2.49 -6.62
CA ALA A 85 -27.54 3.66 -7.47
C ALA A 85 -26.58 4.64 -6.75
N VAL A 86 -26.79 4.86 -5.46
CA VAL A 86 -25.90 5.69 -4.63
C VAL A 86 -24.58 4.99 -4.41
N MET A 87 -24.57 3.70 -4.08
CA MET A 87 -23.34 2.92 -3.94
C MET A 87 -22.50 2.98 -5.23
N LYS A 88 -23.14 2.82 -6.39
CA LYS A 88 -22.45 2.94 -7.68
C LYS A 88 -21.85 4.32 -7.91
N ALA A 89 -22.52 5.39 -7.48
CA ALA A 89 -22.00 6.75 -7.60
C ALA A 89 -20.82 7.04 -6.66
N MET A 90 -20.79 6.40 -5.48
CA MET A 90 -19.73 6.52 -4.49
C MET A 90 -18.50 5.65 -4.81
N SER A 91 -18.67 4.56 -5.55
CA SER A 91 -17.62 3.61 -5.88
C SER A 91 -16.66 4.14 -6.94
N ASP A 92 -15.37 3.76 -6.82
CA ASP A 92 -14.35 3.96 -7.86
C ASP A 92 -14.31 2.77 -8.86
N THR A 93 -15.11 1.72 -8.64
CA THR A 93 -15.18 0.55 -9.51
C THR A 93 -16.43 0.56 -10.38
N GLN A 94 -16.34 -0.08 -11.57
CA GLN A 94 -17.51 -0.23 -12.45
C GLN A 94 -18.57 -1.16 -11.82
N THR A 95 -18.12 -2.14 -11.03
CA THR A 95 -18.98 -3.09 -10.33
C THR A 95 -18.70 -2.98 -8.84
N PRO A 96 -19.45 -2.18 -8.08
CA PRO A 96 -19.30 -2.05 -6.64
C PRO A 96 -19.46 -3.39 -5.92
N GLN A 97 -18.73 -3.56 -4.82
CA GLN A 97 -18.77 -4.78 -4.02
C GLN A 97 -19.73 -4.68 -2.81
N GLY A 98 -20.58 -3.67 -2.80
CA GLY A 98 -21.68 -3.54 -1.85
C GLY A 98 -21.33 -2.90 -0.50
N VAL A 99 -20.07 -2.73 -0.17
CA VAL A 99 -19.64 -2.06 1.07
C VAL A 99 -18.47 -1.12 0.83
N LEU A 100 -18.49 0.02 1.53
CA LEU A 100 -17.48 1.07 1.49
C LEU A 100 -17.32 1.66 2.90
N ALA A 101 -16.09 1.93 3.30
CA ALA A 101 -15.81 2.58 4.58
C ALA A 101 -14.91 3.81 4.41
N VAL A 102 -15.17 4.83 5.23
CA VAL A 102 -14.22 5.91 5.53
C VAL A 102 -13.29 5.42 6.63
N VAL A 103 -12.00 5.53 6.41
CA VAL A 103 -10.97 4.94 7.28
C VAL A 103 -9.91 5.98 7.62
N LYS A 104 -9.51 6.08 8.88
CA LYS A 104 -8.35 6.90 9.30
C LYS A 104 -7.07 6.43 8.64
N ARG A 105 -6.24 7.36 8.21
CA ARG A 105 -4.95 7.02 7.63
C ARG A 105 -3.97 6.60 8.73
N PRO A 106 -3.33 5.42 8.61
CA PRO A 106 -2.22 5.08 9.48
C PRO A 106 -1.03 6.02 9.21
N SER A 107 -0.25 6.27 10.22
CA SER A 107 0.96 7.09 10.15
C SER A 107 2.07 6.40 10.95
N TYR A 108 3.29 6.43 10.43
CA TYR A 108 4.47 5.82 11.03
C TYR A 108 5.64 6.78 10.97
N ASP A 109 6.46 6.79 11.99
CA ASP A 109 7.72 7.53 12.02
C ASP A 109 8.85 6.69 11.41
N LEU A 110 9.81 7.36 10.76
CA LEU A 110 10.94 6.68 10.14
C LEU A 110 11.75 5.90 11.19
N GLU A 111 11.96 6.47 12.36
CA GLU A 111 12.68 5.84 13.47
C GLU A 111 12.07 4.50 13.89
N ASP A 112 10.74 4.44 14.00
CA ASP A 112 10.02 3.21 14.36
C ASP A 112 10.20 2.11 13.31
N ILE A 113 10.29 2.50 12.03
CA ILE A 113 10.57 1.57 10.94
C ILE A 113 12.03 1.10 11.02
N LEU A 114 12.97 2.04 11.22
CA LEU A 114 14.40 1.74 11.31
C LEU A 114 14.77 0.91 12.55
N ALA A 115 13.98 0.95 13.60
CA ALA A 115 14.18 0.12 14.80
C ALA A 115 13.81 -1.36 14.60
N ARG A 116 13.08 -1.71 13.55
CA ARG A 116 12.65 -3.10 13.28
C ARG A 116 13.80 -3.92 12.72
N ARG A 117 14.17 -5.01 13.42
CA ARG A 117 15.29 -5.87 13.04
C ARG A 117 14.89 -7.36 12.93
N PRO A 118 15.50 -8.11 12.03
CA PRO A 118 16.42 -7.64 10.97
C PRO A 118 15.66 -6.79 9.93
N ALA A 119 16.21 -5.61 9.57
CA ALA A 119 15.56 -4.70 8.65
C ALA A 119 15.49 -5.29 7.23
N HIS A 120 14.32 -5.15 6.62
CA HIS A 120 14.07 -5.48 5.22
C HIS A 120 13.22 -4.36 4.64
N LEU A 121 13.86 -3.39 4.01
CA LEU A 121 13.19 -2.20 3.50
C LEU A 121 12.95 -2.26 2.00
N LEU A 122 11.83 -1.72 1.58
CA LEU A 122 11.57 -1.38 0.18
C LEU A 122 11.51 0.15 0.05
N LEU A 123 12.38 0.72 -0.76
CA LEU A 123 12.46 2.15 -1.02
C LEU A 123 12.03 2.43 -2.45
N VAL A 124 11.01 3.25 -2.65
CA VAL A 124 10.42 3.47 -3.97
C VAL A 124 10.48 4.94 -4.39
N GLU A 125 11.07 5.18 -5.55
CA GLU A 125 11.19 6.50 -6.13
C GLU A 125 10.35 6.62 -7.38
N GLY A 126 9.30 7.45 -7.33
CA GLY A 126 8.55 7.86 -8.50
C GLY A 126 7.68 6.77 -9.16
N ILE A 127 7.30 5.73 -8.44
CA ILE A 127 6.32 4.74 -8.94
C ILE A 127 5.02 5.45 -9.28
N GLN A 128 4.53 5.29 -10.53
CA GLN A 128 3.37 6.01 -11.05
C GLN A 128 2.10 5.15 -11.11
N ASP A 129 2.20 3.84 -11.34
CA ASP A 129 1.01 2.98 -11.39
C ASP A 129 0.55 2.59 -9.98
N PRO A 130 -0.71 2.94 -9.61
CA PRO A 130 -1.28 2.57 -8.31
C PRO A 130 -1.33 1.05 -8.09
N GLY A 131 -1.49 0.27 -9.15
CA GLY A 131 -1.49 -1.19 -9.08
C GLY A 131 -0.11 -1.76 -8.73
N ASN A 132 0.96 -1.18 -9.29
CA ASN A 132 2.33 -1.56 -8.94
C ASN A 132 2.62 -1.28 -7.47
N LEU A 133 2.31 -0.07 -6.97
CA LEU A 133 2.53 0.27 -5.58
C LEU A 133 1.76 -0.67 -4.63
N GLY A 134 0.48 -0.91 -4.90
CA GLY A 134 -0.32 -1.84 -4.10
C GLY A 134 0.19 -3.29 -4.14
N THR A 135 0.66 -3.75 -5.31
CA THR A 135 1.30 -5.06 -5.47
C THR A 135 2.60 -5.15 -4.68
N MET A 136 3.42 -4.08 -4.65
CA MET A 136 4.63 -4.02 -3.85
C MET A 136 4.33 -4.17 -2.35
N PHE A 137 3.30 -3.49 -1.83
CA PHE A 137 2.86 -3.65 -0.43
C PHE A 137 2.44 -5.07 -0.13
N ARG A 138 1.57 -5.64 -0.96
CA ARG A 138 1.07 -7.02 -0.80
C ARG A 138 2.18 -8.05 -0.84
N THR A 139 3.08 -7.94 -1.81
CA THR A 139 4.22 -8.84 -1.98
C THR A 139 5.22 -8.66 -0.84
N GLY A 140 5.44 -7.40 -0.42
CA GLY A 140 6.32 -7.05 0.69
C GLY A 140 5.87 -7.64 2.02
N GLU A 141 4.56 -7.60 2.33
CA GLU A 141 4.01 -8.30 3.49
C GLU A 141 4.34 -9.80 3.44
N GLY A 142 4.06 -10.45 2.30
CA GLY A 142 4.34 -11.88 2.12
C GLY A 142 5.82 -12.23 2.20
N ALA A 143 6.71 -11.32 1.81
CA ALA A 143 8.16 -11.50 1.85
C ALA A 143 8.79 -11.11 3.19
N GLY A 144 8.04 -10.47 4.11
CA GLY A 144 8.53 -10.04 5.42
C GLY A 144 9.26 -8.68 5.38
N VAL A 145 8.82 -7.76 4.50
CA VAL A 145 9.29 -6.37 4.49
C VAL A 145 8.90 -5.69 5.79
N THR A 146 9.86 -5.04 6.43
CA THR A 146 9.68 -4.35 7.72
C THR A 146 9.24 -2.91 7.58
N GLY A 147 9.37 -2.34 6.37
CA GLY A 147 8.88 -1.00 6.05
C GLY A 147 9.03 -0.63 4.58
N VAL A 148 8.12 0.21 4.09
CA VAL A 148 8.16 0.80 2.75
C VAL A 148 8.40 2.30 2.86
N ILE A 149 9.49 2.79 2.28
CA ILE A 149 9.84 4.21 2.27
C ILE A 149 9.55 4.75 0.86
N MET A 150 8.76 5.80 0.77
CA MET A 150 8.30 6.33 -0.51
C MET A 150 8.82 7.75 -0.72
N HIS A 151 9.40 8.00 -1.87
CA HIS A 151 9.66 9.37 -2.31
C HIS A 151 8.34 10.09 -2.63
N LYS A 152 8.27 11.39 -2.37
CA LYS A 152 7.06 12.23 -2.55
C LYS A 152 6.48 12.25 -3.97
N THR A 153 7.25 11.86 -4.98
CA THR A 153 6.79 11.74 -6.38
C THR A 153 6.09 10.41 -6.67
N THR A 154 6.12 9.47 -5.71
CA THR A 154 5.40 8.21 -5.82
C THR A 154 3.88 8.46 -5.74
N VAL A 155 3.10 7.69 -6.49
CA VAL A 155 1.64 7.76 -6.49
C VAL A 155 1.09 7.66 -5.06
N ASP A 156 -0.03 8.35 -4.81
CA ASP A 156 -0.67 8.36 -3.49
C ASP A 156 -1.03 6.92 -3.04
N LEU A 157 -0.45 6.48 -1.92
CA LEU A 157 -0.73 5.19 -1.32
C LEU A 157 -2.24 5.01 -1.05
N PHE A 158 -2.94 6.10 -0.70
CA PHE A 158 -4.36 6.11 -0.41
C PHE A 158 -5.24 6.37 -1.64
N HIS A 159 -4.67 6.32 -2.85
CA HIS A 159 -5.45 6.28 -4.08
C HIS A 159 -6.34 5.02 -4.08
N PRO A 160 -7.63 5.09 -4.43
CA PRO A 160 -8.55 3.95 -4.35
C PRO A 160 -8.04 2.66 -5.03
N LYS A 161 -7.43 2.79 -6.21
CA LYS A 161 -6.84 1.65 -6.92
C LYS A 161 -5.65 1.06 -6.14
N THR A 162 -4.80 1.89 -5.51
CA THR A 162 -3.69 1.41 -4.68
C THR A 162 -4.23 0.66 -3.48
N VAL A 163 -5.13 1.27 -2.72
CA VAL A 163 -5.75 0.66 -1.52
C VAL A 163 -6.30 -0.74 -1.85
N ARG A 164 -7.10 -0.87 -2.89
CA ARG A 164 -7.63 -2.18 -3.32
C ARG A 164 -6.52 -3.19 -3.66
N SER A 165 -5.48 -2.74 -4.35
CA SER A 165 -4.38 -3.61 -4.80
C SER A 165 -3.53 -4.14 -3.65
N THR A 166 -3.51 -3.46 -2.49
CA THR A 166 -2.80 -3.92 -1.29
C THR A 166 -3.46 -5.15 -0.65
N MET A 167 -4.75 -5.38 -0.89
CA MET A 167 -5.52 -6.49 -0.28
C MET A 167 -5.39 -6.53 1.26
N GLY A 168 -5.35 -5.36 1.91
CA GLY A 168 -5.22 -5.22 3.36
C GLY A 168 -3.78 -5.10 3.89
N SER A 169 -2.75 -5.34 3.08
CA SER A 169 -1.35 -5.18 3.50
C SER A 169 -1.02 -3.76 3.96
N LEU A 170 -1.77 -2.77 3.48
CA LEU A 170 -1.68 -1.38 3.91
C LEU A 170 -1.78 -1.20 5.43
N TYR A 171 -2.54 -2.05 6.12
CA TYR A 171 -2.74 -1.98 7.56
C TYR A 171 -1.64 -2.67 8.38
N ARG A 172 -0.79 -3.49 7.73
CA ARG A 172 0.19 -4.36 8.41
C ARG A 172 1.63 -4.04 8.06
N VAL A 173 1.88 -3.48 6.88
CA VAL A 173 3.22 -3.06 6.46
C VAL A 173 3.41 -1.59 6.81
N PRO A 174 4.32 -1.23 7.72
CA PRO A 174 4.64 0.15 7.99
C PRO A 174 5.18 0.86 6.77
N PHE A 175 4.89 2.14 6.68
CA PHE A 175 5.37 2.96 5.58
C PHE A 175 5.69 4.39 6.04
N TYR A 176 6.53 5.05 5.27
CA TYR A 176 6.88 6.44 5.47
C TYR A 176 6.99 7.15 4.13
N VAL A 177 6.45 8.36 4.03
CA VAL A 177 6.65 9.23 2.87
C VAL A 177 7.72 10.24 3.22
N ALA A 178 8.86 10.15 2.57
CA ALA A 178 10.02 10.97 2.87
C ALA A 178 9.74 12.47 2.63
N GLU A 179 10.00 13.28 3.64
CA GLU A 179 9.94 14.74 3.54
C GLU A 179 11.18 15.27 2.82
N ASP A 180 12.34 14.74 3.16
CA ASP A 180 13.63 15.02 2.56
C ASP A 180 14.30 13.69 2.19
N TRP A 181 14.18 13.30 0.91
CA TRP A 181 14.57 11.97 0.43
C TRP A 181 16.05 11.66 0.67
N GLU A 182 16.95 12.60 0.34
CA GLU A 182 18.39 12.39 0.50
C GLU A 182 18.78 12.26 1.97
N LYS A 183 18.26 13.15 2.81
CA LYS A 183 18.49 13.11 4.26
C LYS A 183 17.96 11.80 4.86
N ASP A 184 16.79 11.34 4.45
CA ASP A 184 16.22 10.10 4.98
C ASP A 184 17.01 8.87 4.50
N LEU A 185 17.56 8.87 3.27
CA LEU A 185 18.46 7.82 2.79
C LEU A 185 19.76 7.78 3.62
N HIS A 186 20.33 8.95 3.97
CA HIS A 186 21.48 9.02 4.88
C HIS A 186 21.17 8.44 6.25
N ARG A 187 20.01 8.77 6.86
CA ARG A 187 19.59 8.21 8.14
C ARG A 187 19.44 6.69 8.10
N ILE A 188 18.94 6.13 6.99
CA ILE A 188 18.83 4.69 6.77
C ILE A 188 20.24 4.05 6.72
N SER A 189 21.17 4.64 5.99
CA SER A 189 22.56 4.19 5.92
C SER A 189 23.27 4.29 7.28
N GLU A 190 23.11 5.40 8.01
CA GLU A 190 23.66 5.61 9.36
C GLU A 190 23.07 4.59 10.39
N ALA A 191 21.86 4.10 10.16
CA ALA A 191 21.27 3.03 10.95
C ALA A 191 21.88 1.63 10.65
N GLY A 192 22.87 1.55 9.76
CA GLY A 192 23.58 0.31 9.39
C GLY A 192 22.79 -0.59 8.43
N ILE A 193 21.85 -0.03 7.68
CA ILE A 193 21.05 -0.78 6.69
C ILE A 193 21.71 -0.62 5.32
N SER A 194 22.18 -1.71 4.73
CA SER A 194 22.79 -1.70 3.39
C SER A 194 21.74 -1.46 2.31
N LEU A 195 21.99 -0.50 1.42
CA LEU A 195 21.09 -0.13 0.34
C LEU A 195 21.56 -0.71 -1.00
N TYR A 196 20.66 -1.37 -1.69
CA TYR A 196 20.90 -1.99 -3.00
C TYR A 196 20.00 -1.34 -4.05
N ALA A 197 20.60 -0.78 -5.11
CA ALA A 197 19.85 -0.23 -6.23
C ALA A 197 19.62 -1.28 -7.32
N ALA A 198 18.37 -1.52 -7.68
CA ALA A 198 18.03 -2.27 -8.89
C ALA A 198 18.34 -1.37 -10.11
N HIS A 199 19.44 -1.64 -10.81
CA HIS A 199 19.97 -0.73 -11.82
C HIS A 199 20.55 -1.50 -13.01
N LEU A 200 20.31 -1.03 -14.25
CA LEU A 200 20.78 -1.68 -15.47
C LEU A 200 22.31 -1.76 -15.55
N GLN A 201 23.03 -0.81 -14.93
CA GLN A 201 24.49 -0.82 -14.87
C GLN A 201 25.05 -1.73 -13.77
N GLY A 202 24.20 -2.46 -13.04
CA GLY A 202 24.62 -3.43 -12.04
C GLY A 202 25.55 -4.48 -12.63
N LYS A 203 26.75 -4.65 -12.04
CA LYS A 203 27.74 -5.62 -12.48
C LYS A 203 27.49 -7.00 -11.87
N GLN A 204 26.91 -7.05 -10.69
CA GLN A 204 26.60 -8.30 -9.99
C GLN A 204 25.11 -8.62 -10.11
N MET A 205 24.83 -9.90 -10.21
CA MET A 205 23.45 -10.40 -10.19
C MET A 205 22.89 -10.35 -8.76
N TYR A 206 21.58 -10.14 -8.65
CA TYR A 206 20.90 -9.96 -7.37
C TYR A 206 21.14 -11.12 -6.37
N ASP A 207 21.28 -12.34 -6.86
CA ASP A 207 21.48 -13.57 -6.08
C ASP A 207 22.93 -13.80 -5.59
N MET A 208 23.85 -12.89 -5.97
CA MET A 208 25.27 -12.94 -5.57
C MET A 208 25.56 -12.15 -4.28
N PHE A 209 24.57 -11.51 -3.69
CA PHE A 209 24.70 -10.74 -2.45
C PHE A 209 24.17 -11.53 -1.23
N ASP A 210 24.69 -11.20 -0.05
CA ASP A 210 24.17 -11.71 1.23
C ASP A 210 23.18 -10.69 1.85
N TYR A 211 21.90 -11.07 1.90
CA TYR A 211 20.82 -10.25 2.44
C TYR A 211 20.34 -10.71 3.83
N ARG A 212 21.11 -11.53 4.53
CA ARG A 212 20.73 -12.00 5.87
C ARG A 212 20.79 -10.90 6.91
N ALA A 213 21.71 -9.94 6.73
CA ALA A 213 21.79 -8.71 7.52
C ALA A 213 20.70 -7.69 7.12
N ASP A 214 20.71 -6.53 7.77
CA ASP A 214 19.83 -5.42 7.51
C ASP A 214 20.03 -4.87 6.09
N CYS A 215 18.97 -4.85 5.30
CA CYS A 215 19.05 -4.45 3.89
C CYS A 215 17.80 -3.70 3.41
N GLY A 216 17.97 -2.91 2.35
CA GLY A 216 16.89 -2.22 1.64
C GLY A 216 17.14 -2.16 0.14
N PHE A 217 16.07 -2.22 -0.65
CA PHE A 217 16.13 -2.15 -2.10
C PHE A 217 15.53 -0.84 -2.61
N LEU A 218 16.29 -0.12 -3.42
CA LEU A 218 15.87 1.06 -4.15
C LEU A 218 15.27 0.64 -5.49
N ILE A 219 13.99 0.95 -5.70
CA ILE A 219 13.23 0.66 -6.92
C ILE A 219 12.77 2.00 -7.52
N GLY A 220 13.13 2.23 -8.75
CA GLY A 220 12.81 3.45 -9.48
C GLY A 220 11.51 3.39 -10.27
N ASN A 221 11.22 4.50 -10.93
CA ASN A 221 10.11 4.71 -11.84
C ASN A 221 10.09 3.66 -12.98
N GLU A 222 8.90 3.31 -13.45
CA GLU A 222 8.70 2.28 -14.48
C GLU A 222 9.37 2.61 -15.82
N GLY A 223 9.46 3.89 -16.17
CA GLY A 223 10.05 4.33 -17.45
C GLY A 223 11.50 4.78 -17.32
N ASN A 224 11.81 5.53 -16.27
CA ASN A 224 13.11 6.21 -16.14
C ASN A 224 14.06 5.55 -15.13
N GLY A 225 13.59 4.58 -14.35
CA GLY A 225 14.37 3.98 -13.28
C GLY A 225 14.57 4.92 -12.08
N LEU A 226 15.66 4.73 -11.36
CA LEU A 226 16.10 5.61 -10.29
C LEU A 226 16.77 6.86 -10.87
N THR A 227 16.67 7.99 -10.17
CA THR A 227 17.51 9.14 -10.47
C THR A 227 18.99 8.82 -10.14
N ASP A 228 19.93 9.47 -10.84
CA ASP A 228 21.37 9.29 -10.57
C ASP A 228 21.71 9.63 -9.12
N ALA A 229 21.07 10.66 -8.56
CA ALA A 229 21.26 11.05 -7.17
C ALA A 229 20.83 9.94 -6.19
N THR A 230 19.65 9.37 -6.39
CA THR A 230 19.16 8.25 -5.57
C THR A 230 20.03 7.00 -5.74
N ALA A 231 20.38 6.67 -6.99
CA ALA A 231 21.22 5.51 -7.26
C ALA A 231 22.59 5.61 -6.59
N ALA A 232 23.20 6.80 -6.61
CA ALA A 232 24.51 7.06 -5.98
C ALA A 232 24.51 6.87 -4.45
N MET A 233 23.33 6.86 -3.80
CA MET A 233 23.19 6.61 -2.37
C MET A 233 23.24 5.11 -2.02
N ALA A 234 23.19 4.21 -3.01
CA ALA A 234 23.23 2.77 -2.77
C ALA A 234 24.67 2.29 -2.54
N ASP A 235 24.84 1.33 -1.63
CA ASP A 235 26.10 0.64 -1.39
C ASP A 235 26.52 -0.24 -2.57
N ALA A 236 25.53 -0.77 -3.32
CA ALA A 236 25.78 -1.57 -4.50
C ALA A 236 24.64 -1.49 -5.52
N TYR A 237 25.01 -1.64 -6.81
CA TYR A 237 24.07 -1.82 -7.91
C TYR A 237 23.94 -3.31 -8.22
N LEU A 238 22.74 -3.79 -8.26
CA LEU A 238 22.39 -5.17 -8.62
C LEU A 238 21.54 -5.24 -9.88
N ARG A 239 21.60 -6.36 -10.55
CA ARG A 239 20.81 -6.64 -11.74
C ARG A 239 20.07 -7.97 -11.61
N ILE A 240 18.83 -7.99 -12.08
CA ILE A 240 18.08 -9.22 -12.33
C ILE A 240 18.45 -9.69 -13.76
N PRO A 241 18.94 -10.94 -13.95
CA PRO A 241 19.31 -11.43 -15.27
C PRO A 241 18.10 -11.50 -16.20
N MET A 242 18.32 -11.13 -17.47
CA MET A 242 17.29 -11.16 -18.50
C MET A 242 17.79 -12.02 -19.66
N GLU A 243 17.08 -13.10 -19.97
CA GLU A 243 17.47 -14.05 -21.03
C GLU A 243 16.92 -13.67 -22.42
N GLY A 244 15.88 -12.82 -22.44
CA GLY A 244 15.23 -12.41 -23.68
C GLY A 244 15.65 -11.02 -24.17
N SER A 245 14.89 -10.47 -25.11
CA SER A 245 15.09 -9.14 -25.68
C SER A 245 14.45 -8.00 -24.86
N VAL A 246 13.74 -8.31 -23.79
CA VAL A 246 13.18 -7.30 -22.88
C VAL A 246 14.29 -6.68 -22.04
N GLU A 247 14.30 -5.35 -21.95
CA GLU A 247 15.35 -4.61 -21.24
C GLU A 247 15.15 -4.60 -19.72
N SER A 248 13.89 -4.64 -19.26
CA SER A 248 13.54 -4.56 -17.83
C SER A 248 12.26 -5.31 -17.51
N LEU A 249 12.06 -5.61 -16.23
CA LEU A 249 10.82 -6.13 -15.68
C LEU A 249 9.90 -4.98 -15.24
N ASN A 250 8.60 -5.29 -15.12
CA ASN A 250 7.69 -4.44 -14.37
C ASN A 250 8.25 -4.17 -12.96
N ALA A 251 8.16 -2.93 -12.47
CA ALA A 251 8.77 -2.51 -11.21
C ALA A 251 8.30 -3.33 -9.99
N ALA A 252 7.01 -3.70 -9.93
CA ALA A 252 6.49 -4.53 -8.85
C ALA A 252 7.00 -5.98 -8.93
N MET A 253 7.22 -6.50 -10.14
CA MET A 253 7.82 -7.83 -10.34
C MET A 253 9.29 -7.83 -9.91
N ALA A 254 10.06 -6.82 -10.32
CA ALA A 254 11.45 -6.67 -9.89
C ALA A 254 11.55 -6.57 -8.37
N ALA A 255 10.76 -5.70 -7.74
CA ALA A 255 10.68 -5.60 -6.28
C ALA A 255 10.33 -6.94 -5.63
N GLY A 256 9.36 -7.69 -6.19
CA GLY A 256 8.94 -8.99 -5.70
C GLY A 256 10.08 -10.01 -5.70
N ILE A 257 10.84 -10.11 -6.79
CA ILE A 257 11.99 -11.01 -6.90
C ILE A 257 13.03 -10.70 -5.81
N LEU A 258 13.38 -9.42 -5.64
CA LEU A 258 14.37 -8.99 -4.65
C LEU A 258 13.90 -9.24 -3.22
N MET A 259 12.66 -8.89 -2.91
CA MET A 259 12.10 -9.11 -1.56
C MET A 259 12.03 -10.61 -1.21
N TYR A 260 11.68 -11.48 -2.15
CA TYR A 260 11.63 -12.92 -1.91
C TYR A 260 13.01 -13.57 -1.86
N GLU A 261 14.03 -12.97 -2.48
CA GLU A 261 15.41 -13.43 -2.31
C GLU A 261 15.89 -13.23 -0.85
N VAL A 262 15.59 -12.07 -0.24
CA VAL A 262 15.84 -11.87 1.20
C VAL A 262 15.11 -12.93 2.05
N ASN A 263 13.83 -13.13 1.77
CA ASN A 263 13.02 -14.14 2.47
C ASN A 263 13.61 -15.53 2.30
N ARG A 264 14.06 -15.91 1.08
CA ARG A 264 14.72 -17.19 0.82
C ARG A 264 15.98 -17.38 1.66
N GLN A 265 16.88 -16.38 1.64
CA GLN A 265 18.14 -16.45 2.37
C GLN A 265 17.94 -16.51 3.89
N ARG A 266 17.03 -15.71 4.44
CA ARG A 266 16.75 -15.67 5.88
C ARG A 266 16.05 -16.93 6.42
N ARG A 267 15.38 -17.70 5.56
CA ARG A 267 14.78 -19.00 5.92
C ARG A 267 15.78 -20.16 5.88
N GLN A 268 16.89 -20.02 5.16
CA GLN A 268 17.96 -21.02 5.12
C GLN A 268 18.89 -20.76 6.32
N LYS A 269 18.57 -21.45 7.43
CA LYS A 269 19.41 -21.46 8.64
C LYS A 269 20.63 -22.34 8.45
#